data_fef497b6103fdb136a9fd083f7bd783c
#
_entry.id   fef497b6103fdb136a9fd083f7bd783c
#
_cell.length_a   1.000
_cell.length_b   1.000
_cell.length_c   1.000
_cell.angle_alpha   90.00
_cell.angle_beta   90.00
_cell.angle_gamma   90.00
#
_symmetry.space_group_name_H-M   'P 1'
#
loop_
_entity.id
_entity.type
_entity.pdbx_description
1 polymer ?
#
loop_
_entity_poly.entity_id
_entity_poly.type
_entity_poly.pdbx_seq_one_letter_code
_entity_poly.pdbx_strand_id
1 'polypeptide(L)'
;MVKDPNSTLFQKAIACKKLAFVGGKDAIQPMAALLSHPQLGCYARFGLEPNPDPLVDEVLRAALPKLTGNLQIGVINTIGVRKDIKALDALIKLIDHKDAETACAATASVGMIGGLQAARALQAALGSTKPPVFPVAARASLLCAESLLASNKPKAMEMYNQLSSTNMPEPVRRAAIRVLNAAGPAPAGAKDYPPPTGEAAENDKSGFLGRGR
;
A
#
# COMPACT_ATOMS: atom_id res chain seq x y z
N MET A 1 -18.48 -19.11 17.29
CA MET A 1 -17.38 -18.40 17.97
C MET A 1 -17.33 -16.92 17.58
N VAL A 2 -17.17 -16.49 16.33
CA VAL A 2 -17.15 -15.04 15.98
C VAL A 2 -18.49 -14.36 16.31
N LYS A 3 -19.63 -14.99 16.00
CA LYS A 3 -20.99 -14.51 16.27
C LYS A 3 -21.47 -14.77 17.69
N ASP A 4 -20.81 -15.64 18.45
CA ASP A 4 -21.27 -16.07 19.75
C ASP A 4 -21.02 -14.96 20.80
N PRO A 5 -22.07 -14.45 21.48
CA PRO A 5 -21.93 -13.40 22.48
C PRO A 5 -21.12 -13.85 23.70
N ASN A 6 -21.10 -15.13 24.01
CA ASN A 6 -20.38 -15.69 25.16
C ASN A 6 -18.87 -15.92 24.85
N SER A 7 -18.44 -15.82 23.60
CA SER A 7 -17.03 -15.94 23.25
C SER A 7 -16.23 -14.72 23.72
N THR A 8 -15.10 -14.97 24.37
CA THR A 8 -14.18 -13.91 24.81
C THR A 8 -13.54 -13.19 23.61
N LEU A 9 -12.99 -11.99 23.82
CA LEU A 9 -12.25 -11.25 22.78
C LEU A 9 -11.10 -12.09 22.21
N PHE A 10 -10.38 -12.81 23.06
CA PHE A 10 -9.30 -13.70 22.66
C PHE A 10 -9.80 -14.82 21.73
N GLN A 11 -10.90 -15.48 22.10
CA GLN A 11 -11.49 -16.53 21.27
C GLN A 11 -11.95 -16.00 19.91
N LYS A 12 -12.55 -14.79 19.86
CA LYS A 12 -12.95 -14.12 18.62
C LYS A 12 -11.73 -13.76 17.76
N ALA A 13 -10.65 -13.26 18.37
CA ALA A 13 -9.41 -12.95 17.66
C ALA A 13 -8.78 -14.20 17.02
N ILE A 14 -8.69 -15.30 17.78
CA ILE A 14 -8.19 -16.59 17.27
C ILE A 14 -9.09 -17.13 16.17
N ALA A 15 -10.42 -17.00 16.30
CA ALA A 15 -11.35 -17.41 15.26
C ALA A 15 -11.13 -16.63 13.95
N CYS A 16 -10.96 -15.31 14.03
CA CYS A 16 -10.64 -14.49 12.84
C CYS A 16 -9.33 -14.95 12.16
N LYS A 17 -8.27 -15.21 12.95
CA LYS A 17 -7.00 -15.73 12.41
C LYS A 17 -7.16 -17.08 11.70
N LYS A 18 -7.92 -18.00 12.28
CA LYS A 18 -8.18 -19.31 11.64
C LYS A 18 -9.00 -19.16 10.36
N LEU A 19 -10.00 -18.25 10.36
CA LEU A 19 -10.83 -17.99 9.19
C LEU A 19 -10.08 -17.34 8.03
N ALA A 20 -8.92 -16.75 8.25
CA ALA A 20 -8.02 -16.30 7.18
C ALA A 20 -7.57 -17.44 6.25
N PHE A 21 -7.50 -18.67 6.78
CA PHE A 21 -7.01 -19.84 6.03
C PHE A 21 -8.13 -20.78 5.56
N VAL A 22 -9.23 -20.85 6.31
CA VAL A 22 -10.30 -21.83 6.06
C VAL A 22 -11.68 -21.19 5.92
N GLY A 23 -11.78 -19.87 6.04
CA GLY A 23 -13.05 -19.15 6.02
C GLY A 23 -13.64 -19.05 4.62
N GLY A 24 -14.81 -19.62 4.42
CA GLY A 24 -15.63 -19.41 3.22
C GLY A 24 -16.46 -18.14 3.32
N LYS A 25 -17.40 -18.00 2.36
CA LYS A 25 -18.30 -16.85 2.24
C LYS A 25 -19.09 -16.55 3.53
N ASP A 26 -19.52 -17.60 4.25
CA ASP A 26 -20.30 -17.48 5.50
C ASP A 26 -19.54 -16.82 6.65
N ALA A 27 -18.20 -16.77 6.57
CA ALA A 27 -17.35 -16.14 7.55
C ALA A 27 -17.23 -14.61 7.35
N ILE A 28 -17.54 -14.09 6.15
CA ILE A 28 -17.28 -12.69 5.78
C ILE A 28 -18.14 -11.74 6.64
N GLN A 29 -19.45 -11.91 6.65
CA GLN A 29 -20.35 -11.01 7.40
C GLN A 29 -20.06 -10.99 8.92
N PRO A 30 -19.82 -12.15 9.59
CA PRO A 30 -19.41 -12.16 10.99
C PRO A 30 -18.11 -11.40 11.27
N MET A 31 -17.11 -11.50 10.40
CA MET A 31 -15.87 -10.75 10.53
C MET A 31 -16.08 -9.26 10.22
N ALA A 32 -16.87 -8.94 9.19
CA ALA A 32 -17.20 -7.55 8.83
C ALA A 32 -17.86 -6.78 9.99
N ALA A 33 -18.72 -7.44 10.78
CA ALA A 33 -19.33 -6.86 11.96
C ALA A 33 -18.32 -6.45 13.05
N LEU A 34 -17.10 -7.01 13.01
CA LEU A 34 -16.03 -6.68 13.95
C LEU A 34 -15.09 -5.57 13.47
N LEU A 35 -15.23 -5.08 12.23
CA LEU A 35 -14.35 -4.04 11.67
C LEU A 35 -14.36 -2.73 12.48
N SER A 36 -15.48 -2.41 13.12
CA SER A 36 -15.62 -1.24 13.99
C SER A 36 -15.20 -1.48 15.44
N HIS A 37 -14.87 -2.71 15.80
CA HIS A 37 -14.50 -3.04 17.18
C HIS A 37 -13.05 -2.62 17.47
N PRO A 38 -12.77 -1.81 18.52
CA PRO A 38 -11.44 -1.26 18.76
C PRO A 38 -10.31 -2.30 18.86
N GLN A 39 -10.61 -3.44 19.50
CA GLN A 39 -9.61 -4.51 19.73
C GLN A 39 -9.68 -5.65 18.71
N LEU A 40 -10.80 -5.84 18.02
CA LEU A 40 -10.99 -6.95 17.09
C LEU A 40 -10.92 -6.53 15.61
N GLY A 41 -11.02 -5.23 15.30
CA GLY A 41 -11.01 -4.74 13.94
C GLY A 41 -9.78 -5.16 13.14
N CYS A 42 -8.59 -5.19 13.77
CA CYS A 42 -7.36 -5.66 13.14
C CYS A 42 -7.41 -7.17 12.82
N TYR A 43 -7.96 -7.98 13.71
CA TYR A 43 -8.13 -9.43 13.48
C TYR A 43 -9.20 -9.73 12.43
N ALA A 44 -10.27 -8.96 12.41
CA ALA A 44 -11.31 -9.05 11.39
C ALA A 44 -10.71 -8.78 9.99
N ARG A 45 -9.93 -7.71 9.83
CA ARG A 45 -9.24 -7.41 8.58
C ARG A 45 -8.24 -8.51 8.18
N PHE A 46 -7.45 -9.00 9.13
CA PHE A 46 -6.53 -10.12 8.89
C PHE A 46 -7.25 -11.36 8.36
N GLY A 47 -8.46 -11.65 8.88
CA GLY A 47 -9.28 -12.76 8.40
C GLY A 47 -9.91 -12.51 7.04
N LEU A 48 -10.28 -11.27 6.74
CA LEU A 48 -10.94 -10.89 5.49
C LEU A 48 -9.94 -10.73 4.33
N GLU A 49 -8.77 -10.17 4.57
CA GLU A 49 -7.83 -9.74 3.54
C GLU A 49 -7.45 -10.84 2.53
N PRO A 50 -7.09 -12.07 2.93
CA PRO A 50 -6.72 -13.13 1.98
C PRO A 50 -7.92 -13.82 1.31
N ASN A 51 -9.15 -13.60 1.78
CA ASN A 51 -10.33 -14.26 1.24
C ASN A 51 -10.67 -13.70 -0.16
N PRO A 52 -10.70 -14.53 -1.22
CA PRO A 52 -10.87 -14.07 -2.60
C PRO A 52 -12.32 -13.68 -2.96
N ASP A 53 -13.30 -13.94 -2.09
CA ASP A 53 -14.72 -13.65 -2.39
C ASP A 53 -14.93 -12.13 -2.56
N PRO A 54 -15.57 -11.67 -3.65
CA PRO A 54 -15.85 -10.25 -3.91
C PRO A 54 -16.69 -9.57 -2.82
N LEU A 55 -17.46 -10.32 -2.04
CA LEU A 55 -18.21 -9.80 -0.90
C LEU A 55 -17.29 -9.12 0.14
N VAL A 56 -16.03 -9.56 0.24
CA VAL A 56 -15.04 -8.91 1.13
C VAL A 56 -14.84 -7.45 0.73
N ASP A 57 -14.67 -7.18 -0.57
CA ASP A 57 -14.46 -5.81 -1.06
C ASP A 57 -15.72 -4.95 -0.81
N GLU A 58 -16.91 -5.53 -0.95
CA GLU A 58 -18.17 -4.84 -0.66
C GLU A 58 -18.29 -4.44 0.81
N VAL A 59 -17.98 -5.36 1.74
CA VAL A 59 -18.08 -5.05 3.17
C VAL A 59 -17.01 -4.05 3.63
N LEU A 60 -15.81 -4.09 3.04
CA LEU A 60 -14.75 -3.11 3.31
C LEU A 60 -15.15 -1.72 2.81
N ARG A 61 -15.67 -1.60 1.58
CA ARG A 61 -16.19 -0.32 1.05
C ARG A 61 -17.33 0.23 1.89
N ALA A 62 -18.25 -0.64 2.35
CA ALA A 62 -19.35 -0.24 3.22
C ALA A 62 -18.91 0.19 4.62
N ALA A 63 -17.80 -0.35 5.13
CA ALA A 63 -17.22 0.00 6.42
C ALA A 63 -16.43 1.32 6.38
N LEU A 64 -15.72 1.60 5.27
CA LEU A 64 -14.79 2.72 5.13
C LEU A 64 -15.35 4.08 5.60
N PRO A 65 -16.55 4.54 5.18
CA PRO A 65 -17.09 5.85 5.59
C PRO A 65 -17.61 5.89 7.04
N LYS A 66 -17.73 4.74 7.70
CA LYS A 66 -18.27 4.62 9.06
C LYS A 66 -17.18 4.57 10.12
N LEU A 67 -15.93 4.48 9.71
CA LEU A 67 -14.78 4.31 10.58
C LEU A 67 -13.95 5.60 10.62
N THR A 68 -13.17 5.76 11.70
CA THR A 68 -12.23 6.86 11.88
C THR A 68 -10.92 6.36 12.50
N GLY A 69 -9.86 7.16 12.39
CA GLY A 69 -8.55 6.86 12.98
C GLY A 69 -8.00 5.51 12.53
N ASN A 70 -7.37 4.78 13.44
CA ASN A 70 -6.66 3.53 13.14
C ASN A 70 -7.54 2.44 12.51
N LEU A 71 -8.84 2.41 12.82
CA LEU A 71 -9.77 1.45 12.20
C LEU A 71 -9.99 1.78 10.73
N GLN A 72 -10.17 3.06 10.40
CA GLN A 72 -10.31 3.52 9.02
C GLN A 72 -9.03 3.31 8.23
N ILE A 73 -7.88 3.72 8.77
CA ILE A 73 -6.56 3.50 8.17
C ILE A 73 -6.34 2.02 7.85
N GLY A 74 -6.69 1.16 8.79
CA GLY A 74 -6.60 -0.27 8.58
C GLY A 74 -7.44 -0.77 7.41
N VAL A 75 -8.69 -0.32 7.28
CA VAL A 75 -9.58 -0.69 6.16
C VAL A 75 -9.05 -0.13 4.84
N ILE A 76 -8.56 1.11 4.83
CA ILE A 76 -7.89 1.72 3.66
C ILE A 76 -6.75 0.84 3.18
N ASN A 77 -5.85 0.41 4.08
CA ASN A 77 -4.72 -0.43 3.74
C ASN A 77 -5.15 -1.79 3.16
N THR A 78 -6.14 -2.44 3.78
CA THR A 78 -6.67 -3.72 3.26
C THR A 78 -7.30 -3.57 1.87
N ILE A 79 -8.04 -2.48 1.63
CA ILE A 79 -8.58 -2.16 0.29
C ILE A 79 -7.44 -2.01 -0.74
N GLY A 80 -6.34 -1.33 -0.37
CA GLY A 80 -5.17 -1.17 -1.23
C GLY A 80 -4.48 -2.50 -1.55
N VAL A 81 -4.25 -3.36 -0.54
CA VAL A 81 -3.66 -4.70 -0.71
C VAL A 81 -4.51 -5.58 -1.62
N ARG A 82 -5.83 -5.52 -1.47
CA ARG A 82 -6.78 -6.27 -2.32
C ARG A 82 -6.94 -5.67 -3.72
N LYS A 83 -6.41 -4.48 -3.97
CA LYS A 83 -6.48 -3.75 -5.24
C LYS A 83 -7.93 -3.52 -5.71
N ASP A 84 -8.82 -3.18 -4.78
CA ASP A 84 -10.23 -2.94 -5.09
C ASP A 84 -10.44 -1.65 -5.89
N ILE A 85 -10.54 -1.78 -7.20
CA ILE A 85 -10.71 -0.64 -8.13
C ILE A 85 -11.99 0.14 -7.84
N LYS A 86 -13.06 -0.51 -7.35
CA LYS A 86 -14.33 0.17 -7.04
C LYS A 86 -14.24 1.12 -5.85
N ALA A 87 -13.21 0.97 -5.00
CA ALA A 87 -12.95 1.88 -3.88
C ALA A 87 -12.11 3.11 -4.28
N LEU A 88 -11.56 3.15 -5.49
CA LEU A 88 -10.55 4.13 -5.90
C LEU A 88 -11.04 5.58 -5.74
N ASP A 89 -12.27 5.91 -6.15
CA ASP A 89 -12.82 7.26 -6.01
C ASP A 89 -12.92 7.72 -4.55
N ALA A 90 -13.30 6.80 -3.65
CA ALA A 90 -13.37 7.09 -2.23
C ALA A 90 -11.98 7.32 -1.63
N LEU A 91 -10.98 6.53 -2.03
CA LEU A 91 -9.60 6.70 -1.57
C LEU A 91 -8.96 7.97 -2.11
N ILE A 92 -9.22 8.35 -3.36
CA ILE A 92 -8.70 9.60 -3.95
C ILE A 92 -9.18 10.82 -3.14
N LYS A 93 -10.44 10.84 -2.71
CA LYS A 93 -10.97 11.92 -1.84
C LYS A 93 -10.28 11.99 -0.48
N LEU A 94 -9.72 10.89 0.00
CA LEU A 94 -9.01 10.83 1.27
C LEU A 94 -7.52 11.25 1.17
N ILE A 95 -6.97 11.49 -0.02
CA ILE A 95 -5.59 12.00 -0.19
C ILE A 95 -5.43 13.36 0.51
N ASP A 96 -6.47 14.20 0.46
CA ASP A 96 -6.49 15.52 1.08
C ASP A 96 -7.15 15.52 2.48
N HIS A 97 -7.24 14.36 3.12
CA HIS A 97 -7.85 14.26 4.45
C HIS A 97 -7.06 15.08 5.47
N LYS A 98 -7.78 15.71 6.41
CA LYS A 98 -7.19 16.58 7.46
C LYS A 98 -6.21 15.83 8.37
N ASP A 99 -6.48 14.56 8.65
CA ASP A 99 -5.59 13.67 9.37
C ASP A 99 -4.55 13.11 8.41
N ALA A 100 -3.28 13.41 8.68
CA ALA A 100 -2.16 13.08 7.81
C ALA A 100 -1.92 11.57 7.68
N GLU A 101 -2.21 10.78 8.72
CA GLU A 101 -2.05 9.32 8.68
C GLU A 101 -3.08 8.70 7.74
N THR A 102 -4.33 9.16 7.81
CA THR A 102 -5.40 8.76 6.88
C THR A 102 -5.04 9.14 5.43
N ALA A 103 -4.55 10.37 5.22
CA ALA A 103 -4.12 10.84 3.89
C ALA A 103 -2.96 10.00 3.34
N CYS A 104 -1.96 9.69 4.16
CA CYS A 104 -0.85 8.82 3.78
C CYS A 104 -1.32 7.40 3.42
N ALA A 105 -2.19 6.80 4.22
CA ALA A 105 -2.74 5.47 3.95
C ALA A 105 -3.53 5.44 2.64
N ALA A 106 -4.39 6.43 2.41
CA ALA A 106 -5.16 6.55 1.18
C ALA A 106 -4.26 6.72 -0.05
N THR A 107 -3.25 7.59 0.04
CA THR A 107 -2.27 7.83 -1.03
C THR A 107 -1.51 6.54 -1.38
N ALA A 108 -1.03 5.81 -0.37
CA ALA A 108 -0.34 4.54 -0.58
C ALA A 108 -1.26 3.50 -1.25
N SER A 109 -2.51 3.39 -0.78
CA SER A 109 -3.50 2.44 -1.32
C SER A 109 -3.90 2.77 -2.76
N VAL A 110 -4.03 4.06 -3.12
CA VAL A 110 -4.23 4.50 -4.51
C VAL A 110 -3.08 4.03 -5.41
N GLY A 111 -1.83 4.12 -4.93
CA GLY A 111 -0.67 3.61 -5.67
C GLY A 111 -0.68 2.09 -5.84
N MET A 112 -1.10 1.34 -4.83
CA MET A 112 -1.22 -0.13 -4.88
C MET A 112 -2.31 -0.61 -5.86
N ILE A 113 -3.44 0.10 -5.91
CA ILE A 113 -4.52 -0.19 -6.85
C ILE A 113 -4.05 0.08 -8.28
N GLY A 114 -3.35 1.20 -8.50
CA GLY A 114 -2.79 1.53 -9.81
C GLY A 114 -3.81 1.97 -10.85
N GLY A 115 -3.40 1.93 -12.13
CA GLY A 115 -4.24 2.31 -13.26
C GLY A 115 -4.21 3.81 -13.58
N LEU A 116 -4.86 4.20 -14.70
CA LEU A 116 -4.78 5.57 -15.23
C LEU A 116 -5.41 6.61 -14.30
N GLN A 117 -6.49 6.25 -13.62
CA GLN A 117 -7.16 7.17 -12.70
C GLN A 117 -6.28 7.42 -11.45
N ALA A 118 -5.68 6.37 -10.89
CA ALA A 118 -4.71 6.48 -9.81
C ALA A 118 -3.51 7.33 -10.22
N ALA A 119 -2.97 7.12 -11.43
CA ALA A 119 -1.85 7.90 -11.96
C ALA A 119 -2.15 9.40 -12.00
N ARG A 120 -3.35 9.80 -12.46
CA ARG A 120 -3.77 11.21 -12.48
C ARG A 120 -3.89 11.80 -11.09
N ALA A 121 -4.50 11.05 -10.16
CA ALA A 121 -4.66 11.50 -8.77
C ALA A 121 -3.32 11.67 -8.06
N LEU A 122 -2.40 10.71 -8.23
CA LEU A 122 -1.06 10.78 -7.65
C LEU A 122 -0.21 11.89 -8.27
N GLN A 123 -0.35 12.15 -9.56
CA GLN A 123 0.34 13.26 -10.24
C GLN A 123 -0.12 14.62 -9.69
N ALA A 124 -1.43 14.78 -9.46
CA ALA A 124 -1.97 15.97 -8.79
C ALA A 124 -1.46 16.08 -7.34
N ALA A 125 -1.43 14.97 -6.59
CA ALA A 125 -0.92 14.93 -5.23
C ALA A 125 0.55 15.36 -5.13
N LEU A 126 1.41 14.97 -6.06
CA LEU A 126 2.82 15.40 -6.11
C LEU A 126 2.98 16.91 -6.26
N GLY A 127 2.01 17.60 -6.87
CA GLY A 127 2.02 19.06 -7.03
C GLY A 127 1.45 19.82 -5.83
N SER A 128 0.60 19.21 -5.03
CA SER A 128 -0.20 19.89 -3.99
C SER A 128 0.11 19.48 -2.56
N THR A 129 0.58 18.23 -2.34
CA THR A 129 0.74 17.70 -0.98
C THR A 129 2.04 18.14 -0.31
N LYS A 130 1.92 18.41 1.00
CA LYS A 130 3.04 18.77 1.88
C LYS A 130 3.51 17.55 2.69
N PRO A 131 4.68 17.61 3.34
CA PRO A 131 5.06 16.56 4.30
C PRO A 131 3.94 16.38 5.36
N PRO A 132 3.63 15.11 5.78
CA PRO A 132 4.34 13.88 5.42
C PRO A 132 3.78 13.14 4.17
N VAL A 133 2.74 13.66 3.49
CA VAL A 133 2.07 12.97 2.38
C VAL A 133 2.91 12.93 1.10
N PHE A 134 3.70 13.99 0.82
CA PHE A 134 4.53 14.06 -0.40
C PHE A 134 5.46 12.85 -0.60
N PRO A 135 6.27 12.41 0.38
CA PRO A 135 7.13 11.24 0.20
C PRO A 135 6.34 9.94 -0.07
N VAL A 136 5.14 9.85 0.49
CA VAL A 136 4.23 8.70 0.25
C VAL A 136 3.69 8.76 -1.16
N ALA A 137 3.25 9.94 -1.64
CA ALA A 137 2.78 10.15 -3.00
C ALA A 137 3.86 9.81 -4.03
N ALA A 138 5.12 10.18 -3.79
CA ALA A 138 6.22 9.84 -4.66
C ALA A 138 6.44 8.31 -4.78
N ARG A 139 6.40 7.59 -3.66
CA ARG A 139 6.50 6.12 -3.67
C ARG A 139 5.27 5.45 -4.28
N ALA A 140 4.07 5.95 -3.99
CA ALA A 140 2.82 5.47 -4.56
C ALA A 140 2.80 5.65 -6.08
N SER A 141 3.32 6.78 -6.59
CA SER A 141 3.47 7.04 -8.02
C SER A 141 4.44 6.06 -8.69
N LEU A 142 5.52 5.66 -8.01
CA LEU A 142 6.45 4.64 -8.52
C LEU A 142 5.74 3.29 -8.70
N LEU A 143 4.99 2.83 -7.69
CA LEU A 143 4.21 1.59 -7.76
C LEU A 143 3.14 1.65 -8.85
N CYS A 144 2.46 2.78 -8.98
CA CYS A 144 1.45 2.97 -10.02
C CYS A 144 2.07 2.95 -11.42
N ALA A 145 3.23 3.59 -11.62
CA ALA A 145 3.97 3.56 -12.88
C ALA A 145 4.37 2.13 -13.24
N GLU A 146 4.87 1.36 -12.28
CA GLU A 146 5.21 -0.05 -12.47
C GLU A 146 3.99 -0.88 -12.93
N SER A 147 2.83 -0.68 -12.31
CA SER A 147 1.58 -1.37 -12.69
C SER A 147 1.11 -1.03 -14.12
N LEU A 148 1.51 0.12 -14.65
CA LEU A 148 1.15 0.59 -15.98
C LEU A 148 2.12 0.14 -17.08
N LEU A 149 3.30 -0.41 -16.76
CA LEU A 149 4.29 -0.80 -17.77
C LEU A 149 3.74 -1.76 -18.83
N ALA A 150 2.93 -2.73 -18.40
CA ALA A 150 2.34 -3.72 -19.30
C ALA A 150 1.11 -3.21 -20.06
N SER A 151 0.31 -2.33 -19.45
CA SER A 151 -0.99 -1.89 -19.98
C SER A 151 -0.95 -0.53 -20.66
N ASN A 152 -0.05 0.37 -20.22
CA ASN A 152 0.10 1.72 -20.77
C ASN A 152 1.53 2.23 -20.58
N LYS A 153 2.47 1.66 -21.34
CA LYS A 153 3.89 2.01 -21.28
C LYS A 153 4.16 3.51 -21.48
N PRO A 154 3.51 4.25 -22.42
CA PRO A 154 3.73 5.68 -22.53
C PRO A 154 3.45 6.46 -21.26
N LYS A 155 2.32 6.16 -20.58
CA LYS A 155 1.98 6.83 -19.32
C LYS A 155 2.93 6.42 -18.18
N ALA A 156 3.34 5.15 -18.12
CA ALA A 156 4.34 4.71 -17.16
C ALA A 156 5.67 5.47 -17.34
N MET A 157 6.15 5.62 -18.59
CA MET A 157 7.40 6.34 -18.87
C MET A 157 7.30 7.83 -18.54
N GLU A 158 6.16 8.47 -18.82
CA GLU A 158 5.89 9.85 -18.39
C GLU A 158 6.03 10.00 -16.86
N MET A 159 5.43 9.07 -16.09
CA MET A 159 5.52 9.07 -14.62
C MET A 159 6.96 8.86 -14.15
N TYR A 160 7.71 7.92 -14.72
CA TYR A 160 9.12 7.73 -14.37
C TYR A 160 9.97 8.97 -14.68
N ASN A 161 9.74 9.66 -15.80
CA ASN A 161 10.42 10.91 -16.13
C ASN A 161 10.15 11.98 -15.05
N GLN A 162 8.89 12.13 -14.61
CA GLN A 162 8.54 13.06 -13.53
C GLN A 162 9.24 12.68 -12.20
N LEU A 163 9.27 11.39 -11.87
CA LEU A 163 9.87 10.86 -10.65
C LEU A 163 11.41 10.90 -10.65
N SER A 164 12.04 11.06 -11.80
CA SER A 164 13.50 11.20 -11.93
C SER A 164 14.02 12.61 -11.60
N SER A 165 13.14 13.57 -11.36
CA SER A 165 13.50 14.96 -11.08
C SER A 165 14.17 15.15 -9.71
N THR A 166 14.98 16.20 -9.56
CA THR A 166 15.83 16.45 -8.40
C THR A 166 15.08 16.76 -7.10
N ASN A 167 13.81 17.17 -7.19
CA ASN A 167 12.94 17.45 -6.04
C ASN A 167 12.28 16.18 -5.45
N MET A 168 12.44 15.03 -6.10
CA MET A 168 11.89 13.78 -5.60
C MET A 168 12.78 13.16 -4.51
N PRO A 169 12.19 12.39 -3.56
CA PRO A 169 12.98 11.63 -2.59
C PRO A 169 14.02 10.74 -3.30
N GLU A 170 15.26 10.73 -2.79
CA GLU A 170 16.36 10.06 -3.47
C GLU A 170 16.09 8.59 -3.84
N PRO A 171 15.50 7.73 -2.96
CA PRO A 171 15.21 6.36 -3.32
C PRO A 171 14.25 6.23 -4.51
N VAL A 172 13.23 7.10 -4.58
CA VAL A 172 12.25 7.13 -5.69
C VAL A 172 12.93 7.58 -6.98
N ARG A 173 13.72 8.66 -6.92
CA ARG A 173 14.46 9.18 -8.06
C ARG A 173 15.39 8.12 -8.66
N ARG A 174 16.19 7.45 -7.81
CA ARG A 174 17.12 6.38 -8.25
C ARG A 174 16.38 5.22 -8.90
N ALA A 175 15.24 4.79 -8.33
CA ALA A 175 14.42 3.74 -8.91
C ALA A 175 13.87 4.14 -10.29
N ALA A 176 13.38 5.37 -10.43
CA ALA A 176 12.86 5.88 -11.69
C ALA A 176 13.96 5.95 -12.78
N ILE A 177 15.14 6.50 -12.45
CA ILE A 177 16.28 6.57 -13.38
C ILE A 177 16.70 5.17 -13.85
N ARG A 178 16.73 4.17 -12.95
CA ARG A 178 17.09 2.79 -13.31
C ARG A 178 16.13 2.23 -14.37
N VAL A 179 14.82 2.45 -14.24
CA VAL A 179 13.84 1.98 -15.22
C VAL A 179 14.00 2.70 -16.54
N LEU A 180 14.21 4.03 -16.54
CA LEU A 180 14.42 4.82 -17.74
C LEU A 180 15.66 4.37 -18.51
N ASN A 181 16.77 4.12 -17.83
CA ASN A 181 18.01 3.64 -18.45
C ASN A 181 17.85 2.23 -19.04
N ALA A 182 17.07 1.36 -18.41
CA ALA A 182 16.78 0.02 -18.93
C ALA A 182 15.83 0.03 -20.14
N ALA A 183 15.01 1.07 -20.28
CA ALA A 183 14.00 1.16 -21.34
C ALA A 183 14.49 1.78 -22.67
N GLY A 184 15.67 2.39 -22.71
CA GLY A 184 16.22 3.03 -23.90
C GLY A 184 17.34 4.03 -23.58
N PRO A 185 17.85 4.77 -24.57
CA PRO A 185 18.87 5.79 -24.31
C PRO A 185 18.38 6.78 -23.26
N ALA A 186 19.25 7.09 -22.30
CA ALA A 186 18.95 7.99 -21.19
C ALA A 186 18.37 9.31 -21.70
N PRO A 187 17.31 9.85 -21.05
CA PRO A 187 16.86 11.20 -21.37
C PRO A 187 18.02 12.18 -21.17
N ALA A 188 18.18 13.12 -22.10
CA ALA A 188 19.22 14.13 -22.06
C ALA A 188 19.18 14.86 -20.68
N GLY A 189 20.18 14.66 -19.83
CA GLY A 189 20.26 15.23 -18.49
C GLY A 189 20.25 14.22 -17.32
N ALA A 190 20.07 12.94 -17.54
CA ALA A 190 20.29 11.92 -16.53
C ALA A 190 21.82 11.79 -16.30
N LYS A 191 22.30 12.26 -15.15
CA LYS A 191 23.70 11.98 -14.75
C LYS A 191 23.86 10.49 -14.53
N ASP A 192 24.87 9.88 -15.16
CA ASP A 192 25.29 8.51 -14.90
C ASP A 192 25.49 8.33 -13.40
N TYR A 193 24.67 7.47 -12.80
CA TYR A 193 24.84 7.08 -11.41
C TYR A 193 25.64 5.78 -11.44
N PRO A 194 26.89 5.77 -10.95
CA PRO A 194 27.69 4.56 -10.94
C PRO A 194 26.96 3.49 -10.12
N PRO A 195 27.05 2.21 -10.50
CA PRO A 195 26.52 1.13 -9.68
C PRO A 195 27.17 1.18 -8.30
N PRO A 196 26.49 0.76 -7.22
CA PRO A 196 27.08 0.71 -5.91
C PRO A 196 28.34 -0.16 -5.99
N THR A 197 29.49 0.46 -5.74
CA THR A 197 30.77 -0.25 -5.63
C THR A 197 30.65 -1.21 -4.45
N GLY A 198 30.99 -2.49 -4.69
CA GLY A 198 30.75 -3.62 -3.80
C GLY A 198 31.56 -3.64 -2.50
N GLU A 199 31.88 -2.50 -1.89
CA GLU A 199 32.62 -2.44 -0.62
C GLU A 199 31.76 -2.57 0.64
N ALA A 200 30.42 -2.65 0.51
CA ALA A 200 29.53 -2.83 1.66
C ALA A 200 29.19 -4.29 1.98
N ALA A 201 29.68 -5.27 1.20
CA ALA A 201 29.29 -6.69 1.38
C ALA A 201 30.35 -7.53 2.13
N GLU A 202 31.51 -7.00 2.49
CA GLU A 202 32.60 -7.79 3.13
C GLU A 202 32.74 -7.61 4.63
N ASN A 203 31.99 -6.72 5.29
CA ASN A 203 32.16 -6.43 6.72
C ASN A 203 31.22 -7.21 7.67
N ASP A 204 30.44 -8.21 7.19
CA ASP A 204 29.54 -8.99 8.06
C ASP A 204 29.93 -10.48 8.20
N LYS A 205 31.19 -10.85 7.91
CA LYS A 205 31.66 -12.24 8.11
C LYS A 205 32.72 -12.45 9.18
N SER A 206 33.01 -11.45 10.02
CA SER A 206 34.05 -11.59 11.08
C SER A 206 33.52 -11.48 12.51
N GLY A 207 32.34 -12.01 12.84
CA GLY A 207 31.75 -11.87 14.16
C GLY A 207 31.12 -13.12 14.78
N PHE A 208 31.32 -14.33 14.24
CA PHE A 208 30.73 -15.52 14.88
C PHE A 208 31.62 -16.76 14.85
N LEU A 209 32.80 -16.68 15.52
CA LEU A 209 33.52 -17.87 15.95
C LEU A 209 34.32 -17.55 17.23
N GLY A 210 33.90 -18.18 18.33
CA GLY A 210 34.78 -18.40 19.47
C GLY A 210 34.31 -17.84 20.80
N ARG A 211 33.59 -18.66 21.55
CA ARG A 211 33.85 -18.96 22.96
C ARG A 211 33.10 -20.21 23.37
N GLY A 212 33.74 -21.35 23.14
CA GLY A 212 33.49 -22.53 23.95
C GLY A 212 34.57 -22.59 25.04
N ARG A 213 34.14 -22.61 26.27
CA ARG A 213 34.63 -23.44 27.40
C ARG A 213 33.73 -23.13 28.58
#